data_d5f301035352e508f3a86d143658ef12
#
_entry.id   d5f301035352e508f3a86d143658ef12
#
_cell.length_a   1.000
_cell.length_b   1.000
_cell.length_c   1.000
_cell.angle_alpha   90.00
_cell.angle_beta   90.00
_cell.angle_gamma   90.00
#
_symmetry.space_group_name_H-M   'P 1'
#
loop_
_entity.id
_entity.type
_entity.pdbx_description
1 polymer ?
#
loop_
_entity_poly.entity_id
_entity_poly.type
_entity_poly.pdbx_seq_one_letter_code
_entity_poly.pdbx_strand_id
1 'polypeptide(L)'
;MKVRRCHNLVVDMMVKRLSFILFAAISSVAFSVTPGPGDLYATDAYPGFDDESKILPQEKKTPSVFWWLRPSCDTPEGQYELARKYLVEGAYSSAANAFDALVASWPMSDQAPKAQEELADLYLNKLNDAISAHEEYKYLVDFFPTRCNHSTAVAKMYESAIKMREDGKKIMFFRFANTVDVRRAFEAVVLRASGASFAVDALFSVAELRVEDEDYAEAISVYKTIRNRYSSSKRAGEALAAEAVLRMKLLRRHEYNYSRGKDTLEFMAMAASLATGQEDAARYGQWRLEASKLLESEAYRCAKFYDSRTRKRRAAVVAYENFLKEYPAGEYANIVRERLAQIKEGAK
;
A
#
# COMPACT_ATOMS: atom_id res chain seq x y z
N MET A 1 22.83 2.73 16.47
CA MET A 1 21.36 2.57 16.35
C MET A 1 20.58 2.91 17.62
N LYS A 2 20.99 2.49 18.83
CA LYS A 2 20.28 2.81 20.10
C LYS A 2 20.19 4.29 20.47
N VAL A 3 21.18 5.10 20.14
CA VAL A 3 21.25 6.54 20.50
C VAL A 3 20.26 7.40 19.72
N ARG A 4 19.97 7.08 18.45
CA ARG A 4 19.00 7.84 17.63
C ARG A 4 17.54 7.68 18.11
N ARG A 5 17.18 6.54 18.73
CA ARG A 5 15.81 6.32 19.25
C ARG A 5 15.47 7.19 20.45
N CYS A 6 16.41 7.33 21.41
CA CYS A 6 16.16 8.16 22.59
C CYS A 6 16.16 9.66 22.26
N HIS A 7 16.99 10.08 21.30
CA HIS A 7 17.01 11.48 20.84
C HIS A 7 15.68 11.88 20.18
N ASN A 8 15.11 11.00 19.35
CA ASN A 8 13.82 11.26 18.69
C ASN A 8 12.65 11.36 19.69
N LEU A 9 12.71 10.66 20.82
CA LEU A 9 11.68 10.72 21.86
C LEU A 9 11.59 12.12 22.51
N VAL A 10 12.75 12.73 22.79
CA VAL A 10 12.82 14.08 23.41
C VAL A 10 12.50 15.18 22.40
N VAL A 11 12.95 15.02 21.16
CA VAL A 11 12.67 15.98 20.07
C VAL A 11 11.19 15.95 19.69
N ASP A 12 10.56 14.78 19.64
CA ASP A 12 9.13 14.64 19.34
C ASP A 12 8.24 15.26 20.44
N MET A 13 8.67 15.18 21.70
CA MET A 13 8.00 15.83 22.83
C MET A 13 8.20 17.36 22.87
N MET A 14 9.34 17.86 22.41
CA MET A 14 9.59 19.32 22.31
C MET A 14 8.85 19.96 21.13
N VAL A 15 8.81 19.30 19.98
CA VAL A 15 8.09 19.79 18.78
C VAL A 15 6.58 19.85 19.04
N LYS A 16 5.99 18.88 19.76
CA LYS A 16 4.55 18.92 20.10
C LYS A 16 4.16 20.06 21.06
N ARG A 17 5.09 20.56 21.88
CA ARG A 17 4.82 21.74 22.76
C ARG A 17 4.83 23.07 21.99
N LEU A 18 5.55 23.19 20.88
CA LEU A 18 5.56 24.39 20.04
C LEU A 18 4.37 24.43 19.05
N SER A 19 3.81 23.28 18.65
CA SER A 19 2.70 23.23 17.70
C SER A 19 1.33 23.52 18.34
N PHE A 20 1.20 23.48 19.68
CA PHE A 20 -0.08 23.73 20.37
C PHE A 20 -0.46 25.21 20.53
N ILE A 21 0.43 26.15 20.19
CA ILE A 21 0.18 27.60 20.35
C ILE A 21 -0.27 28.28 19.03
N LEU A 22 -0.26 27.57 17.88
CA LEU A 22 -0.55 28.20 16.58
C LEU A 22 -1.77 27.61 15.84
N PHE A 23 -2.62 26.80 16.47
CA PHE A 23 -3.82 26.25 15.81
C PHE A 23 -5.11 26.48 16.57
N ALA A 24 -5.43 27.75 16.80
CA ALA A 24 -6.77 28.19 17.19
C ALA A 24 -7.15 29.40 16.36
N ALA A 25 -7.60 29.21 15.15
CA ALA A 25 -8.53 30.03 14.38
C ALA A 25 -8.42 29.75 12.87
N ILE A 26 -9.06 28.70 12.37
CA ILE A 26 -9.69 28.74 11.04
C ILE A 26 -10.88 27.79 11.13
N SER A 27 -12.06 28.36 11.23
CA SER A 27 -13.33 27.66 11.18
C SER A 27 -13.55 27.09 9.77
N SER A 28 -13.78 25.80 9.74
CA SER A 28 -14.08 24.99 8.59
C SER A 28 -15.40 25.39 7.94
N VAL A 29 -15.34 25.92 6.73
CA VAL A 29 -16.43 25.78 5.77
C VAL A 29 -16.17 24.48 5.02
N ALA A 30 -16.91 23.45 5.38
CA ALA A 30 -16.93 22.19 4.63
C ALA A 30 -17.63 22.46 3.29
N PHE A 31 -16.85 22.76 2.28
CA PHE A 31 -17.30 22.65 0.90
C PHE A 31 -17.26 21.16 0.56
N SER A 32 -18.44 20.54 0.45
CA SER A 32 -18.60 19.24 -0.18
C SER A 32 -18.36 19.41 -1.69
N VAL A 33 -17.10 19.37 -2.09
CA VAL A 33 -16.73 19.22 -3.49
C VAL A 33 -17.02 17.77 -3.86
N THR A 34 -18.06 17.56 -4.69
CA THR A 34 -18.21 16.28 -5.38
C THR A 34 -16.97 16.12 -6.26
N PRO A 35 -16.17 15.04 -6.10
CA PRO A 35 -14.96 14.86 -6.89
C PRO A 35 -15.33 14.80 -8.38
N GLY A 36 -14.69 15.62 -9.18
CA GLY A 36 -14.78 15.55 -10.64
C GLY A 36 -14.16 14.24 -11.15
N PRO A 37 -14.45 13.82 -12.39
CA PRO A 37 -13.91 12.57 -12.94
C PRO A 37 -12.37 12.50 -12.96
N GLY A 38 -11.65 13.62 -12.81
CA GLY A 38 -10.19 13.66 -12.67
C GLY A 38 -9.68 13.44 -11.24
N ASP A 39 -10.52 13.67 -10.20
CA ASP A 39 -10.12 13.51 -8.79
C ASP A 39 -10.20 12.06 -8.29
N LEU A 40 -10.83 11.18 -9.08
CA LEU A 40 -10.94 9.75 -8.79
C LEU A 40 -9.57 9.02 -8.81
N TYR A 41 -8.56 9.66 -9.38
CA TYR A 41 -7.21 9.11 -9.55
C TYR A 41 -6.16 9.84 -8.69
N ALA A 42 -6.60 10.60 -7.68
CA ALA A 42 -5.68 11.29 -6.78
C ALA A 42 -4.83 10.25 -6.02
N THR A 43 -3.54 10.32 -6.24
CA THR A 43 -2.51 9.43 -5.65
C THR A 43 -2.50 9.45 -4.12
N ASP A 44 -3.00 10.52 -3.51
CA ASP A 44 -3.20 10.63 -2.06
C ASP A 44 -4.26 9.66 -1.51
N ALA A 45 -5.03 9.03 -2.42
CA ALA A 45 -6.07 8.08 -2.08
C ALA A 45 -5.52 6.75 -1.54
N TYR A 46 -4.31 6.37 -1.96
CA TYR A 46 -3.67 5.11 -1.60
C TYR A 46 -2.22 5.36 -1.18
N PRO A 47 -2.00 5.80 0.08
CA PRO A 47 -0.65 6.00 0.59
C PRO A 47 0.13 4.67 0.56
N GLY A 48 1.35 4.73 0.04
CA GLY A 48 2.23 3.57 -0.07
C GLY A 48 2.15 2.82 -1.41
N PHE A 49 1.36 3.31 -2.39
CA PHE A 49 1.43 2.79 -3.76
C PHE A 49 2.61 3.37 -4.51
N ASP A 50 3.20 2.58 -5.40
CA ASP A 50 4.33 3.01 -6.23
C ASP A 50 3.89 4.06 -7.25
N ASP A 51 4.79 5.01 -7.54
CA ASP A 51 4.52 6.07 -8.52
C ASP A 51 4.25 5.53 -9.93
N GLU A 52 4.88 4.41 -10.28
CA GLU A 52 4.70 3.76 -11.58
C GLU A 52 3.33 3.08 -11.78
N SER A 53 2.60 2.82 -10.68
CA SER A 53 1.22 2.32 -10.75
C SER A 53 0.20 3.41 -11.04
N LYS A 54 0.59 4.69 -10.90
CA LYS A 54 -0.27 5.85 -11.14
C LYS A 54 -0.78 5.89 -12.58
N ILE A 55 -1.95 6.51 -12.75
CA ILE A 55 -2.47 6.81 -14.08
C ILE A 55 -1.73 8.05 -14.57
N LEU A 56 -0.74 7.84 -15.42
CA LEU A 56 -0.05 8.90 -16.14
C LEU A 56 -0.79 9.19 -17.44
N PRO A 57 -0.67 10.42 -17.99
CA PRO A 57 -1.10 10.67 -19.36
C PRO A 57 -0.49 9.62 -20.28
N GLN A 58 -1.33 8.82 -20.94
CA GLN A 58 -0.83 7.74 -21.79
C GLN A 58 -0.19 8.32 -23.04
N GLU A 59 1.07 8.01 -23.22
CA GLU A 59 1.75 8.26 -24.48
C GLU A 59 1.19 7.30 -25.54
N LYS A 60 0.94 7.88 -26.71
CA LYS A 60 0.50 7.13 -27.88
C LYS A 60 1.59 6.11 -28.26
N LYS A 61 1.20 4.85 -28.50
CA LYS A 61 2.10 3.88 -29.12
C LYS A 61 2.65 4.43 -30.43
N THR A 62 3.95 4.30 -30.64
CA THR A 62 4.61 4.77 -31.85
C THR A 62 4.89 3.60 -32.78
N PRO A 63 4.73 3.77 -34.12
CA PRO A 63 5.07 2.73 -35.06
C PRO A 63 6.53 2.31 -34.93
N SER A 64 6.78 1.01 -34.98
CA SER A 64 8.12 0.46 -34.86
C SER A 64 9.06 1.00 -35.93
N VAL A 65 10.34 1.24 -35.57
CA VAL A 65 11.42 1.55 -36.48
C VAL A 65 11.69 0.36 -37.42
N PHE A 66 11.45 -0.85 -36.94
CA PHE A 66 11.65 -2.08 -37.70
C PHE A 66 10.52 -2.28 -38.72
N TRP A 67 10.85 -2.38 -40.01
CA TRP A 67 9.88 -2.49 -41.11
C TRP A 67 8.95 -3.70 -41.01
N TRP A 68 9.40 -4.82 -40.45
CA TRP A 68 8.60 -6.04 -40.28
C TRP A 68 7.57 -5.98 -39.11
N LEU A 69 7.63 -4.95 -38.27
CA LEU A 69 6.66 -4.64 -37.25
C LEU A 69 5.73 -3.48 -37.64
N ARG A 70 5.80 -3.04 -38.90
CA ARG A 70 4.92 -2.03 -39.47
C ARG A 70 3.67 -2.69 -40.06
N PRO A 71 2.58 -1.93 -40.21
CA PRO A 71 1.39 -2.49 -40.86
C PRO A 71 1.69 -2.96 -42.25
N SER A 72 1.10 -4.09 -42.64
CA SER A 72 1.24 -4.65 -43.99
C SER A 72 0.12 -4.19 -44.94
N CYS A 73 -0.91 -3.55 -44.37
CA CYS A 73 -2.06 -3.00 -45.11
C CYS A 73 -2.06 -1.46 -45.02
N ASP A 74 -2.70 -0.81 -45.97
CA ASP A 74 -2.79 0.65 -46.03
C ASP A 74 -3.96 1.22 -45.21
N THR A 75 -4.85 0.37 -44.75
CA THR A 75 -6.06 0.76 -43.96
C THR A 75 -6.14 0.02 -42.65
N PRO A 76 -6.69 0.65 -41.60
CA PRO A 76 -6.86 0.01 -40.32
C PRO A 76 -7.81 -1.20 -40.39
N GLU A 77 -8.85 -1.20 -41.23
CA GLU A 77 -9.75 -2.31 -41.44
C GLU A 77 -9.03 -3.50 -42.06
N GLY A 78 -8.24 -3.28 -43.15
CA GLY A 78 -7.47 -4.33 -43.78
C GLY A 78 -6.42 -4.93 -42.87
N GLN A 79 -5.77 -4.10 -42.04
CA GLN A 79 -4.79 -4.54 -41.05
C GLN A 79 -5.46 -5.37 -39.94
N TYR A 80 -6.67 -4.99 -39.50
CA TYR A 80 -7.44 -5.74 -38.52
C TYR A 80 -7.84 -7.13 -39.04
N GLU A 81 -8.35 -7.20 -40.27
CA GLU A 81 -8.71 -8.47 -40.90
C GLU A 81 -7.49 -9.38 -41.10
N LEU A 82 -6.33 -8.82 -41.47
CA LEU A 82 -5.07 -9.56 -41.55
C LEU A 82 -4.67 -10.15 -40.20
N ALA A 83 -4.75 -9.36 -39.12
CA ALA A 83 -4.44 -9.81 -37.77
C ALA A 83 -5.38 -10.95 -37.33
N ARG A 84 -6.68 -10.81 -37.62
CA ARG A 84 -7.67 -11.86 -37.36
C ARG A 84 -7.43 -13.13 -38.17
N LYS A 85 -7.00 -13.01 -39.41
CA LYS A 85 -6.60 -14.16 -40.21
C LYS A 85 -5.45 -14.93 -39.55
N TYR A 86 -4.40 -14.25 -39.10
CA TYR A 86 -3.30 -14.87 -38.37
C TYR A 86 -3.77 -15.55 -37.08
N LEU A 87 -4.72 -14.93 -36.38
CA LEU A 87 -5.32 -15.52 -35.17
C LEU A 87 -6.01 -16.84 -35.45
N VAL A 88 -6.81 -16.91 -36.52
CA VAL A 88 -7.53 -18.14 -36.96
C VAL A 88 -6.56 -19.22 -37.42
N GLU A 89 -5.47 -18.84 -38.11
CA GLU A 89 -4.41 -19.75 -38.57
C GLU A 89 -3.51 -20.24 -37.41
N GLY A 90 -3.70 -19.73 -36.18
CA GLY A 90 -2.89 -20.09 -35.01
C GLY A 90 -1.50 -19.44 -35.00
N ALA A 91 -1.24 -18.50 -35.92
CA ALA A 91 0.00 -17.73 -36.01
C ALA A 91 0.00 -16.58 -34.97
N TYR A 92 -0.06 -16.92 -33.68
CA TYR A 92 -0.34 -15.99 -32.58
C TYR A 92 0.66 -14.83 -32.49
N SER A 93 1.96 -15.09 -32.66
CA SER A 93 2.97 -14.00 -32.63
C SER A 93 2.80 -13.04 -33.81
N SER A 94 2.42 -13.52 -34.99
CA SER A 94 2.13 -12.67 -36.15
C SER A 94 0.84 -11.87 -35.95
N ALA A 95 -0.18 -12.48 -35.34
CA ALA A 95 -1.41 -11.78 -34.97
C ALA A 95 -1.14 -10.64 -33.96
N ALA A 96 -0.35 -10.92 -32.92
CA ALA A 96 0.03 -9.91 -31.93
C ALA A 96 0.77 -8.71 -32.58
N ASN A 97 1.75 -8.99 -33.42
CA ASN A 97 2.48 -7.93 -34.15
C ASN A 97 1.55 -7.11 -35.06
N ALA A 98 0.61 -7.78 -35.73
CA ALA A 98 -0.32 -7.10 -36.64
C ALA A 98 -1.34 -6.22 -35.90
N PHE A 99 -1.84 -6.65 -34.74
CA PHE A 99 -2.70 -5.83 -33.88
C PHE A 99 -1.93 -4.64 -33.29
N ASP A 100 -0.72 -4.86 -32.77
CA ASP A 100 0.10 -3.79 -32.21
C ASP A 100 0.46 -2.74 -33.26
N ALA A 101 0.84 -3.17 -34.47
CA ALA A 101 1.13 -2.28 -35.61
C ALA A 101 -0.10 -1.44 -35.99
N LEU A 102 -1.32 -2.00 -35.92
CA LEU A 102 -2.57 -1.27 -36.15
C LEU A 102 -2.75 -0.16 -35.12
N VAL A 103 -2.67 -0.49 -33.84
CA VAL A 103 -2.87 0.47 -32.74
C VAL A 103 -1.84 1.59 -32.81
N ALA A 104 -0.59 1.26 -33.08
CA ALA A 104 0.50 2.22 -33.19
C ALA A 104 0.35 3.16 -34.39
N SER A 105 -0.14 2.66 -35.54
CA SER A 105 -0.24 3.44 -36.79
C SER A 105 -1.56 4.22 -36.87
N TRP A 106 -2.66 3.67 -36.41
CA TRP A 106 -3.99 4.29 -36.48
C TRP A 106 -4.72 4.31 -35.12
N PRO A 107 -4.14 4.93 -34.06
CA PRO A 107 -4.71 4.89 -32.71
C PRO A 107 -6.07 5.56 -32.58
N MET A 108 -6.43 6.46 -33.53
CA MET A 108 -7.73 7.13 -33.54
C MET A 108 -8.79 6.39 -34.38
N SER A 109 -8.41 5.30 -35.08
CA SER A 109 -9.36 4.51 -35.87
C SER A 109 -10.35 3.77 -34.97
N ASP A 110 -11.51 3.41 -35.52
CA ASP A 110 -12.53 2.62 -34.80
C ASP A 110 -12.09 1.16 -34.54
N GLN A 111 -11.08 0.71 -35.25
CA GLN A 111 -10.51 -0.61 -35.08
C GLN A 111 -9.47 -0.66 -33.93
N ALA A 112 -8.84 0.48 -33.59
CA ALA A 112 -7.75 0.50 -32.61
C ALA A 112 -8.14 -0.05 -31.23
N PRO A 113 -9.24 0.35 -30.58
CA PRO A 113 -9.62 -0.21 -29.28
C PRO A 113 -9.95 -1.70 -29.36
N LYS A 114 -10.55 -2.17 -30.46
CA LYS A 114 -10.85 -3.60 -30.68
C LYS A 114 -9.56 -4.39 -30.86
N ALA A 115 -8.64 -3.88 -31.67
CA ALA A 115 -7.33 -4.49 -31.86
C ALA A 115 -6.51 -4.56 -30.57
N GLN A 116 -6.59 -3.51 -29.74
CA GLN A 116 -5.96 -3.47 -28.44
C GLN A 116 -6.53 -4.51 -27.47
N GLU A 117 -7.85 -4.69 -27.45
CA GLU A 117 -8.52 -5.71 -26.63
C GLU A 117 -8.14 -7.13 -27.11
N GLU A 118 -8.20 -7.40 -28.42
CA GLU A 118 -7.82 -8.70 -28.98
C GLU A 118 -6.32 -9.00 -28.76
N LEU A 119 -5.45 -7.99 -28.81
CA LEU A 119 -4.03 -8.13 -28.48
C LEU A 119 -3.83 -8.56 -27.03
N ALA A 120 -4.50 -7.89 -26.09
CA ALA A 120 -4.43 -8.22 -24.65
C ALA A 120 -4.97 -9.64 -24.38
N ASP A 121 -6.11 -9.99 -24.98
CA ASP A 121 -6.69 -11.35 -24.89
C ASP A 121 -5.77 -12.42 -25.47
N LEU A 122 -5.07 -12.11 -26.55
CA LEU A 122 -4.13 -13.00 -27.20
C LEU A 122 -2.93 -13.32 -26.28
N TYR A 123 -2.36 -12.31 -25.65
CA TYR A 123 -1.28 -12.49 -24.66
C TYR A 123 -1.77 -13.32 -23.47
N LEU A 124 -2.96 -13.02 -22.93
CA LEU A 124 -3.47 -13.71 -21.76
C LEU A 124 -3.79 -15.18 -22.02
N ASN A 125 -4.48 -15.48 -23.14
CA ASN A 125 -5.14 -16.77 -23.36
C ASN A 125 -4.39 -17.71 -24.32
N LYS A 126 -3.54 -17.19 -25.22
CA LYS A 126 -2.87 -17.98 -26.25
C LYS A 126 -1.36 -18.00 -26.08
N LEU A 127 -0.76 -16.87 -25.83
CA LEU A 127 0.67 -16.75 -25.63
C LEU A 127 1.11 -17.02 -24.18
N ASN A 128 0.14 -17.04 -23.25
CA ASN A 128 0.38 -17.28 -21.83
C ASN A 128 1.39 -16.30 -21.21
N ASP A 129 1.37 -15.06 -21.70
CA ASP A 129 2.21 -13.95 -21.22
C ASP A 129 1.34 -12.96 -20.43
N ALA A 130 1.22 -13.22 -19.13
CA ALA A 130 0.40 -12.42 -18.23
C ALA A 130 0.93 -10.99 -18.04
N ILE A 131 2.25 -10.79 -18.17
CA ILE A 131 2.88 -9.46 -18.02
C ILE A 131 2.46 -8.59 -19.20
N SER A 132 2.67 -9.07 -20.43
CA SER A 132 2.27 -8.33 -21.64
C SER A 132 0.75 -8.11 -21.66
N ALA A 133 -0.04 -9.13 -21.30
CA ALA A 133 -1.49 -9.00 -21.21
C ALA A 133 -1.90 -7.86 -20.27
N HIS A 134 -1.29 -7.79 -19.07
CA HIS A 134 -1.59 -6.74 -18.10
C HIS A 134 -1.30 -5.34 -18.64
N GLU A 135 -0.14 -5.14 -19.29
CA GLU A 135 0.23 -3.85 -19.87
C GLU A 135 -0.70 -3.46 -21.03
N GLU A 136 -1.11 -4.42 -21.86
CA GLU A 136 -2.01 -4.14 -22.97
C GLU A 136 -3.43 -3.80 -22.50
N TYR A 137 -3.96 -4.48 -21.46
CA TYR A 137 -5.24 -4.08 -20.85
C TYR A 137 -5.13 -2.73 -20.15
N LYS A 138 -4.02 -2.45 -19.46
CA LYS A 138 -3.77 -1.15 -18.84
C LYS A 138 -3.78 -0.04 -19.90
N TYR A 139 -3.09 -0.26 -21.03
CA TYR A 139 -3.13 0.66 -22.16
C TYR A 139 -4.55 0.86 -22.71
N LEU A 140 -5.32 -0.23 -22.88
CA LEU A 140 -6.71 -0.18 -23.32
C LEU A 140 -7.57 0.72 -22.43
N VAL A 141 -7.48 0.53 -21.11
CA VAL A 141 -8.26 1.29 -20.12
C VAL A 141 -7.83 2.76 -20.08
N ASP A 142 -6.53 3.02 -20.14
CA ASP A 142 -5.99 4.37 -19.98
C ASP A 142 -6.08 5.21 -21.25
N PHE A 143 -5.89 4.60 -22.43
CA PHE A 143 -5.89 5.30 -23.72
C PHE A 143 -7.27 5.33 -24.40
N PHE A 144 -8.08 4.28 -24.20
CA PHE A 144 -9.41 4.15 -24.80
C PHE A 144 -10.56 4.10 -23.78
N PRO A 145 -10.60 4.96 -22.74
CA PRO A 145 -11.52 4.78 -21.59
C PRO A 145 -13.00 4.83 -21.97
N THR A 146 -13.36 5.57 -23.03
CA THR A 146 -14.76 5.72 -23.52
C THR A 146 -15.08 4.80 -24.70
N ARG A 147 -14.07 4.10 -25.25
CA ARG A 147 -14.21 3.30 -26.48
C ARG A 147 -14.02 1.80 -26.22
N CYS A 148 -13.80 1.40 -24.96
CA CYS A 148 -13.72 0.01 -24.49
C CYS A 148 -14.78 -0.23 -23.41
N ASN A 149 -15.03 -1.52 -23.11
CA ASN A 149 -15.78 -1.87 -21.91
C ASN A 149 -14.83 -1.83 -20.71
N HIS A 150 -14.80 -0.66 -20.05
CA HIS A 150 -13.88 -0.38 -18.94
C HIS A 150 -13.95 -1.43 -17.84
N SER A 151 -15.15 -1.83 -17.39
CA SER A 151 -15.31 -2.80 -16.30
C SER A 151 -14.77 -4.18 -16.66
N THR A 152 -15.00 -4.62 -17.88
CA THR A 152 -14.46 -5.89 -18.40
C THR A 152 -12.95 -5.84 -18.53
N ALA A 153 -12.41 -4.75 -19.09
CA ALA A 153 -10.97 -4.59 -19.27
C ALA A 153 -10.23 -4.57 -17.92
N VAL A 154 -10.75 -3.86 -16.91
CA VAL A 154 -10.18 -3.85 -15.56
C VAL A 154 -10.29 -5.22 -14.87
N ALA A 155 -11.38 -5.96 -15.09
CA ALA A 155 -11.50 -7.34 -14.59
C ALA A 155 -10.46 -8.26 -15.22
N LYS A 156 -10.17 -8.08 -16.52
CA LYS A 156 -9.09 -8.81 -17.22
C LYS A 156 -7.69 -8.40 -16.75
N MET A 157 -7.47 -7.11 -16.43
CA MET A 157 -6.25 -6.67 -15.75
C MET A 157 -6.06 -7.39 -14.41
N TYR A 158 -7.13 -7.53 -13.63
CA TYR A 158 -7.07 -8.26 -12.37
C TYR A 158 -6.76 -9.76 -12.57
N GLU A 159 -7.39 -10.40 -13.55
CA GLU A 159 -7.09 -11.79 -13.94
C GLU A 159 -5.63 -11.96 -14.34
N SER A 160 -5.07 -11.05 -15.15
CA SER A 160 -3.66 -11.07 -15.53
C SER A 160 -2.72 -10.87 -14.34
N ALA A 161 -3.05 -9.98 -13.39
CA ALA A 161 -2.26 -9.79 -12.17
C ALA A 161 -2.25 -11.04 -11.28
N ILE A 162 -3.38 -11.75 -11.14
CA ILE A 162 -3.44 -13.04 -10.45
C ILE A 162 -2.51 -14.04 -11.14
N LYS A 163 -2.58 -14.15 -12.47
CA LYS A 163 -1.75 -15.07 -13.24
C LYS A 163 -0.26 -14.73 -13.13
N MET A 164 0.10 -13.44 -13.14
CA MET A 164 1.48 -13.00 -12.86
C MET A 164 1.97 -13.49 -11.50
N ARG A 165 1.12 -13.40 -10.46
CA ARG A 165 1.44 -13.89 -9.10
C ARG A 165 1.61 -15.41 -9.06
N GLU A 166 0.77 -16.16 -9.77
CA GLU A 166 0.85 -17.62 -9.84
C GLU A 166 2.09 -18.09 -10.60
N ASP A 167 2.41 -17.46 -11.72
CA ASP A 167 3.56 -17.79 -12.57
C ASP A 167 4.88 -17.41 -11.88
N GLY A 168 4.92 -16.34 -11.11
CA GLY A 168 6.08 -15.96 -10.29
C GLY A 168 6.47 -17.00 -9.24
N LYS A 169 5.55 -17.89 -8.86
CA LYS A 169 5.80 -19.03 -7.96
C LYS A 169 6.35 -20.28 -8.66
N LYS A 170 6.29 -20.33 -9.99
CA LYS A 170 6.77 -21.46 -10.80
C LYS A 170 8.20 -21.18 -11.27
N ILE A 171 9.18 -21.66 -10.53
CA ILE A 171 10.61 -21.52 -10.89
C ILE A 171 10.92 -22.41 -12.10
N MET A 172 11.22 -21.89 -13.27
CA MET A 172 12.24 -22.31 -14.25
C MET A 172 12.13 -21.63 -15.61
N PHE A 173 13.21 -20.99 -16.09
CA PHE A 173 13.62 -20.64 -17.46
C PHE A 173 12.83 -19.57 -18.28
N PHE A 174 11.78 -18.93 -17.77
CA PHE A 174 11.05 -17.89 -18.51
C PHE A 174 11.00 -16.54 -17.74
N ARG A 175 10.64 -15.45 -18.46
CA ARG A 175 10.48 -14.12 -17.89
C ARG A 175 9.36 -14.13 -16.83
N PHE A 176 9.73 -14.10 -15.55
CA PHE A 176 8.79 -14.03 -14.44
C PHE A 176 8.70 -12.59 -13.93
N ALA A 177 7.49 -12.17 -13.59
CA ALA A 177 7.29 -10.96 -12.83
C ALA A 177 7.91 -11.14 -11.42
N ASN A 178 8.74 -10.20 -10.99
CA ASN A 178 9.19 -10.16 -9.62
C ASN A 178 8.06 -9.68 -8.70
N THR A 179 8.23 -9.80 -7.38
CA THR A 179 7.22 -9.38 -6.40
C THR A 179 6.78 -7.92 -6.60
N VAL A 180 7.71 -7.04 -6.96
CA VAL A 180 7.45 -5.63 -7.19
C VAL A 180 6.54 -5.43 -8.41
N ASP A 181 6.82 -6.11 -9.54
CA ASP A 181 5.99 -6.00 -10.75
C ASP A 181 4.57 -6.52 -10.50
N VAL A 182 4.43 -7.66 -9.78
CA VAL A 182 3.13 -8.22 -9.41
C VAL A 182 2.36 -7.26 -8.51
N ARG A 183 3.03 -6.66 -7.53
CA ARG A 183 2.42 -5.67 -6.64
C ARG A 183 1.95 -4.45 -7.41
N ARG A 184 2.78 -3.88 -8.29
CA ARG A 184 2.40 -2.76 -9.16
C ARG A 184 1.22 -3.09 -10.06
N ALA A 185 1.13 -4.32 -10.55
CA ALA A 185 -0.01 -4.76 -11.34
C ALA A 185 -1.31 -4.71 -10.53
N PHE A 186 -1.32 -5.21 -9.28
CA PHE A 186 -2.49 -5.08 -8.40
C PHE A 186 -2.79 -3.63 -8.01
N GLU A 187 -1.79 -2.81 -7.74
CA GLU A 187 -1.95 -1.37 -7.47
C GLU A 187 -2.60 -0.66 -8.67
N ALA A 188 -2.14 -0.96 -9.90
CA ALA A 188 -2.72 -0.42 -11.13
C ALA A 188 -4.19 -0.82 -11.30
N VAL A 189 -4.55 -2.06 -10.95
CA VAL A 189 -5.94 -2.54 -10.91
C VAL A 189 -6.76 -1.73 -9.92
N VAL A 190 -6.30 -1.58 -8.67
CA VAL A 190 -7.04 -0.85 -7.62
C VAL A 190 -7.33 0.58 -8.04
N LEU A 191 -6.37 1.27 -8.65
CA LEU A 191 -6.53 2.65 -9.11
C LEU A 191 -7.61 2.80 -10.18
N ARG A 192 -7.90 1.74 -10.96
CA ARG A 192 -8.86 1.72 -12.06
C ARG A 192 -10.17 1.02 -11.73
N ALA A 193 -10.18 0.25 -10.64
CA ALA A 193 -11.29 -0.63 -10.24
C ALA A 193 -12.38 0.09 -9.41
N SER A 194 -12.72 1.36 -9.69
CA SER A 194 -13.69 2.14 -8.92
C SER A 194 -14.98 1.35 -8.66
N GLY A 195 -15.21 0.94 -7.41
CA GLY A 195 -16.42 0.23 -6.99
C GLY A 195 -16.53 -1.24 -7.43
N ALA A 196 -15.51 -1.80 -8.08
CA ALA A 196 -15.51 -3.21 -8.47
C ALA A 196 -15.42 -4.14 -7.24
N SER A 197 -16.13 -5.26 -7.28
CA SER A 197 -16.17 -6.23 -6.18
C SER A 197 -14.78 -6.81 -5.84
N PHE A 198 -13.91 -6.94 -6.83
CA PHE A 198 -12.54 -7.46 -6.68
C PHE A 198 -11.52 -6.42 -6.19
N ALA A 199 -11.90 -5.14 -6.07
CA ALA A 199 -10.98 -4.10 -5.62
C ALA A 199 -10.41 -4.38 -4.21
N VAL A 200 -11.24 -4.93 -3.33
CA VAL A 200 -10.81 -5.33 -1.97
C VAL A 200 -9.82 -6.50 -2.04
N ASP A 201 -10.05 -7.47 -2.91
CA ASP A 201 -9.16 -8.62 -3.09
C ASP A 201 -7.83 -8.21 -3.70
N ALA A 202 -7.84 -7.25 -4.63
CA ALA A 202 -6.62 -6.67 -5.17
C ALA A 202 -5.82 -5.92 -4.08
N LEU A 203 -6.48 -5.13 -3.21
CA LEU A 203 -5.84 -4.48 -2.06
C LEU A 203 -5.24 -5.50 -1.08
N PHE A 204 -5.93 -6.60 -0.81
CA PHE A 204 -5.37 -7.69 0.00
C PHE A 204 -4.10 -8.26 -0.64
N SER A 205 -4.11 -8.49 -1.95
CA SER A 205 -2.93 -8.96 -2.67
C SER A 205 -1.75 -7.98 -2.56
N VAL A 206 -2.01 -6.67 -2.66
CA VAL A 206 -0.98 -5.64 -2.42
C VAL A 206 -0.42 -5.72 -1.00
N ALA A 207 -1.32 -5.80 0.02
CA ALA A 207 -0.90 -5.88 1.41
C ALA A 207 -0.08 -7.15 1.71
N GLU A 208 -0.50 -8.30 1.19
CA GLU A 208 0.20 -9.57 1.34
C GLU A 208 1.60 -9.53 0.71
N LEU A 209 1.74 -8.97 -0.50
CA LEU A 209 3.02 -8.81 -1.16
C LEU A 209 3.94 -7.87 -0.38
N ARG A 210 3.42 -6.78 0.21
CA ARG A 210 4.17 -5.91 1.13
C ARG A 210 4.63 -6.66 2.39
N VAL A 211 3.81 -7.59 2.90
CA VAL A 211 4.20 -8.47 4.03
C VAL A 211 5.29 -9.45 3.63
N GLU A 212 5.23 -10.01 2.42
CA GLU A 212 6.27 -10.89 1.85
C GLU A 212 7.62 -10.14 1.71
N ASP A 213 7.59 -8.87 1.32
CA ASP A 213 8.76 -7.98 1.22
C ASP A 213 9.22 -7.40 2.58
N GLU A 214 8.58 -7.77 3.68
CA GLU A 214 8.78 -7.22 5.05
C GLU A 214 8.47 -5.72 5.18
N ASP A 215 7.80 -5.11 4.24
CA ASP A 215 7.33 -3.71 4.25
C ASP A 215 6.07 -3.56 5.11
N TYR A 216 6.19 -3.89 6.40
CA TYR A 216 5.02 -4.00 7.31
C TYR A 216 4.31 -2.66 7.54
N ALA A 217 5.01 -1.53 7.45
CA ALA A 217 4.40 -0.21 7.65
C ALA A 217 3.47 0.14 6.47
N GLU A 218 3.89 -0.16 5.27
CA GLU A 218 3.13 0.01 4.04
C GLU A 218 1.95 -0.97 4.00
N ALA A 219 2.16 -2.24 4.38
CA ALA A 219 1.09 -3.23 4.50
C ALA A 219 -0.01 -2.77 5.48
N ILE A 220 0.37 -2.22 6.64
CA ILE A 220 -0.57 -1.62 7.61
C ILE A 220 -1.37 -0.48 6.96
N SER A 221 -0.73 0.36 6.15
CA SER A 221 -1.40 1.46 5.44
C SER A 221 -2.47 0.94 4.47
N VAL A 222 -2.16 -0.13 3.73
CA VAL A 222 -3.11 -0.77 2.82
C VAL A 222 -4.29 -1.41 3.57
N TYR A 223 -4.05 -2.17 4.65
CA TYR A 223 -5.13 -2.74 5.48
C TYR A 223 -6.01 -1.65 6.11
N LYS A 224 -5.42 -0.54 6.57
CA LYS A 224 -6.16 0.63 7.04
C LYS A 224 -7.04 1.22 5.94
N THR A 225 -6.56 1.26 4.70
CA THR A 225 -7.35 1.72 3.54
C THR A 225 -8.54 0.80 3.28
N ILE A 226 -8.36 -0.53 3.32
CA ILE A 226 -9.45 -1.50 3.20
C ILE A 226 -10.51 -1.24 4.27
N ARG A 227 -10.10 -1.15 5.53
CA ARG A 227 -11.00 -0.95 6.66
C ARG A 227 -11.78 0.37 6.59
N ASN A 228 -11.13 1.45 6.11
CA ASN A 228 -11.74 2.77 6.08
C ASN A 228 -12.64 2.98 4.84
N ARG A 229 -12.19 2.55 3.67
CA ARG A 229 -12.92 2.79 2.40
C ARG A 229 -13.92 1.70 2.06
N TYR A 230 -13.66 0.47 2.51
CA TYR A 230 -14.47 -0.70 2.22
C TYR A 230 -15.02 -1.34 3.50
N SER A 231 -15.43 -0.50 4.45
CA SER A 231 -15.94 -0.93 5.76
C SER A 231 -17.16 -1.85 5.68
N SER A 232 -17.95 -1.75 4.62
CA SER A 232 -19.08 -2.65 4.34
C SER A 232 -18.69 -3.99 3.73
N SER A 233 -17.43 -4.17 3.34
CA SER A 233 -16.94 -5.44 2.83
C SER A 233 -16.89 -6.50 3.94
N LYS A 234 -17.26 -7.74 3.59
CA LYS A 234 -17.10 -8.90 4.50
C LYS A 234 -15.65 -9.09 4.96
N ARG A 235 -14.68 -8.65 4.14
CA ARG A 235 -13.24 -8.75 4.43
C ARG A 235 -12.68 -7.61 5.29
N ALA A 236 -13.50 -6.61 5.66
CA ALA A 236 -13.03 -5.52 6.52
C ALA A 236 -12.55 -6.02 7.90
N GLY A 237 -13.22 -7.05 8.45
CA GLY A 237 -12.80 -7.72 9.68
C GLY A 237 -11.46 -8.47 9.55
N GLU A 238 -11.22 -9.11 8.39
CA GLU A 238 -9.93 -9.76 8.10
C GLU A 238 -8.80 -8.72 8.02
N ALA A 239 -9.05 -7.57 7.39
CA ALA A 239 -8.10 -6.47 7.31
C ALA A 239 -7.77 -5.89 8.70
N LEU A 240 -8.78 -5.77 9.58
CA LEU A 240 -8.58 -5.35 10.97
C LEU A 240 -7.66 -6.33 11.72
N ALA A 241 -7.91 -7.63 11.58
CA ALA A 241 -7.11 -8.67 12.22
C ALA A 241 -5.66 -8.69 11.69
N ALA A 242 -5.47 -8.58 10.37
CA ALA A 242 -4.16 -8.54 9.75
C ALA A 242 -3.37 -7.28 10.19
N GLU A 243 -4.02 -6.11 10.22
CA GLU A 243 -3.42 -4.88 10.74
C GLU A 243 -2.97 -5.04 12.20
N ALA A 244 -3.79 -5.65 13.05
CA ALA A 244 -3.48 -5.90 14.46
C ALA A 244 -2.22 -6.78 14.62
N VAL A 245 -2.14 -7.87 13.87
CA VAL A 245 -0.99 -8.78 13.87
C VAL A 245 0.30 -8.04 13.48
N LEU A 246 0.27 -7.25 12.42
CA LEU A 246 1.44 -6.53 11.95
C LEU A 246 1.90 -5.44 12.92
N ARG A 247 0.96 -4.70 13.52
CA ARG A 247 1.26 -3.70 14.55
C ARG A 247 1.96 -4.33 15.76
N MET A 248 1.47 -5.48 16.23
CA MET A 248 2.12 -6.22 17.33
C MET A 248 3.48 -6.77 16.91
N LYS A 249 3.60 -7.28 15.68
CA LYS A 249 4.90 -7.77 15.15
C LYS A 249 5.96 -6.67 15.16
N LEU A 250 5.64 -5.48 14.67
CA LEU A 250 6.56 -4.33 14.67
C LEU A 250 6.89 -3.85 16.08
N LEU A 251 5.91 -3.85 16.99
CA LEU A 251 6.13 -3.46 18.37
C LEU A 251 7.08 -4.42 19.10
N ARG A 252 6.88 -5.73 18.94
CA ARG A 252 7.75 -6.77 19.52
C ARG A 252 9.18 -6.71 18.97
N ARG A 253 9.35 -6.36 17.71
CA ARG A 253 10.67 -6.17 17.08
C ARG A 253 11.35 -4.86 17.48
N HIS A 254 10.69 -3.98 18.26
CA HIS A 254 11.17 -2.63 18.57
C HIS A 254 11.47 -1.78 17.33
N GLU A 255 10.77 -2.03 16.22
CA GLU A 255 10.91 -1.31 14.95
C GLU A 255 10.04 -0.05 14.91
N TYR A 256 9.10 0.10 15.87
CA TYR A 256 8.31 1.31 16.04
C TYR A 256 9.05 2.37 16.84
N ASN A 257 8.81 3.65 16.48
CA ASN A 257 9.05 4.75 17.40
C ASN A 257 7.95 4.76 18.49
N TYR A 258 8.21 5.48 19.59
CA TYR A 258 7.31 5.52 20.73
C TYR A 258 5.89 6.01 20.41
N SER A 259 5.75 6.99 19.49
CA SER A 259 4.46 7.51 19.06
C SER A 259 3.62 6.43 18.38
N ARG A 260 4.19 5.70 17.41
CA ARG A 260 3.50 4.59 16.73
C ARG A 260 3.14 3.44 17.66
N GLY A 261 3.94 3.24 18.71
CA GLY A 261 3.61 2.29 19.77
C GLY A 261 2.32 2.67 20.52
N LYS A 262 2.14 3.97 20.85
CA LYS A 262 0.90 4.47 21.43
C LYS A 262 -0.29 4.33 20.50
N ASP A 263 -0.12 4.66 19.22
CA ASP A 263 -1.16 4.44 18.21
C ASP A 263 -1.60 2.96 18.18
N THR A 264 -0.68 2.03 18.48
CA THR A 264 -1.00 0.59 18.57
C THR A 264 -1.88 0.28 19.77
N LEU A 265 -1.67 0.94 20.93
CA LEU A 265 -2.55 0.76 22.11
C LEU A 265 -3.99 1.23 21.82
N GLU A 266 -4.14 2.38 21.19
CA GLU A 266 -5.44 2.93 20.81
C GLU A 266 -6.11 2.05 19.76
N PHE A 267 -5.32 1.57 18.79
CA PHE A 267 -5.80 0.65 17.77
C PHE A 267 -6.31 -0.66 18.39
N MET A 268 -5.59 -1.27 19.35
CA MET A 268 -6.03 -2.50 20.00
C MET A 268 -7.31 -2.30 20.82
N ALA A 269 -7.49 -1.12 21.44
CA ALA A 269 -8.74 -0.78 22.12
C ALA A 269 -9.91 -0.70 21.14
N MET A 270 -9.72 -0.04 20.00
CA MET A 270 -10.69 0.04 18.93
C MET A 270 -10.99 -1.35 18.34
N ALA A 271 -9.97 -2.16 18.06
CA ALA A 271 -10.13 -3.50 17.50
C ALA A 271 -10.94 -4.40 18.44
N ALA A 272 -10.71 -4.30 19.74
CA ALA A 272 -11.49 -5.04 20.74
C ALA A 272 -12.97 -4.61 20.76
N SER A 273 -13.27 -3.32 20.55
CA SER A 273 -14.65 -2.82 20.50
C SER A 273 -15.39 -3.18 19.21
N LEU A 274 -14.66 -3.38 18.11
CA LEU A 274 -15.21 -3.75 16.80
C LEU A 274 -15.26 -5.26 16.55
N ALA A 275 -14.64 -6.05 17.44
CA ALA A 275 -14.61 -7.50 17.31
C ALA A 275 -16.03 -8.08 17.43
N THR A 276 -16.40 -8.92 16.46
CA THR A 276 -17.70 -9.59 16.45
C THR A 276 -17.75 -10.85 17.33
N GLY A 277 -16.57 -11.38 17.70
CA GLY A 277 -16.39 -12.54 18.55
C GLY A 277 -15.77 -12.21 19.90
N GLN A 278 -16.24 -12.89 20.97
CA GLN A 278 -15.69 -12.70 22.32
C GLN A 278 -14.20 -13.11 22.41
N GLU A 279 -13.80 -14.14 21.65
CA GLU A 279 -12.41 -14.61 21.58
C GLU A 279 -11.48 -13.55 20.95
N ASP A 280 -11.90 -12.94 19.85
CA ASP A 280 -11.15 -11.88 19.19
C ASP A 280 -11.04 -10.64 20.09
N ALA A 281 -12.13 -10.23 20.73
CA ALA A 281 -12.13 -9.13 21.69
C ALA A 281 -11.14 -9.38 22.84
N ALA A 282 -11.15 -10.59 23.40
CA ALA A 282 -10.23 -10.99 24.47
C ALA A 282 -8.77 -10.98 23.98
N ARG A 283 -8.49 -11.47 22.77
CA ARG A 283 -7.17 -11.46 22.16
C ARG A 283 -6.64 -10.04 21.97
N TYR A 284 -7.43 -9.12 21.46
CA TYR A 284 -7.03 -7.71 21.31
C TYR A 284 -6.83 -7.04 22.66
N GLY A 285 -7.63 -7.38 23.68
CA GLY A 285 -7.43 -6.95 25.06
C GLY A 285 -6.10 -7.40 25.64
N GLN A 286 -5.71 -8.66 25.42
CA GLN A 286 -4.41 -9.19 25.83
C GLN A 286 -3.26 -8.51 25.10
N TRP A 287 -3.36 -8.31 23.78
CA TRP A 287 -2.35 -7.59 23.01
C TRP A 287 -2.21 -6.13 23.43
N ARG A 288 -3.29 -5.48 23.83
CA ARG A 288 -3.24 -4.14 24.41
C ARG A 288 -2.42 -4.11 25.70
N LEU A 289 -2.63 -5.07 26.60
CA LEU A 289 -1.86 -5.19 27.84
C LEU A 289 -0.38 -5.46 27.57
N GLU A 290 -0.08 -6.36 26.64
CA GLU A 290 1.30 -6.64 26.21
C GLU A 290 1.96 -5.39 25.61
N ALA A 291 1.27 -4.68 24.74
CA ALA A 291 1.76 -3.45 24.13
C ALA A 291 2.05 -2.37 25.21
N SER A 292 1.18 -2.23 26.20
CA SER A 292 1.39 -1.31 27.33
C SER A 292 2.69 -1.63 28.09
N LYS A 293 2.92 -2.90 28.43
CA LYS A 293 4.15 -3.34 29.11
C LYS A 293 5.40 -3.11 28.29
N LEU A 294 5.35 -3.40 26.98
CA LEU A 294 6.48 -3.15 26.07
C LEU A 294 6.84 -1.66 26.00
N LEU A 295 5.83 -0.79 25.91
CA LEU A 295 6.04 0.66 25.87
C LEU A 295 6.57 1.21 27.19
N GLU A 296 6.05 0.72 28.32
CA GLU A 296 6.55 1.09 29.64
C GLU A 296 8.02 0.69 29.81
N SER A 297 8.39 -0.55 29.43
CA SER A 297 9.77 -1.01 29.51
C SER A 297 10.71 -0.19 28.62
N GLU A 298 10.26 0.21 27.44
CA GLU A 298 11.03 1.08 26.54
C GLU A 298 11.21 2.50 27.10
N ALA A 299 10.14 3.07 27.67
CA ALA A 299 10.19 4.38 28.33
C ALA A 299 11.15 4.35 29.53
N TYR A 300 11.10 3.31 30.36
CA TYR A 300 12.05 3.10 31.45
C TYR A 300 13.49 2.97 30.94
N ARG A 301 13.74 2.18 29.91
CA ARG A 301 15.06 2.00 29.30
C ARG A 301 15.62 3.31 28.75
N CYS A 302 14.77 4.12 28.13
CA CYS A 302 15.15 5.45 27.68
C CYS A 302 15.52 6.38 28.87
N ALA A 303 14.74 6.40 29.93
CA ALA A 303 15.03 7.19 31.12
C ALA A 303 16.37 6.76 31.78
N LYS A 304 16.56 5.46 31.94
CA LYS A 304 17.81 4.87 32.47
C LYS A 304 19.03 5.17 31.60
N PHE A 305 18.87 5.30 30.28
CA PHE A 305 19.96 5.69 29.39
C PHE A 305 20.47 7.11 29.71
N TYR A 306 19.56 8.06 29.95
CA TYR A 306 19.96 9.43 30.35
C TYR A 306 20.66 9.46 31.72
N ASP A 307 20.26 8.62 32.67
CA ASP A 307 20.89 8.48 33.96
C ASP A 307 22.32 7.92 33.87
N SER A 308 22.53 6.88 33.03
CA SER A 308 23.81 6.16 32.96
C SER A 308 24.87 6.83 32.13
N ARG A 309 24.51 7.64 31.13
CA ARG A 309 25.46 8.16 30.11
C ARG A 309 25.66 9.66 30.12
N THR A 310 24.81 10.40 30.79
CA THR A 310 24.93 11.84 30.79
C THR A 310 25.44 12.35 32.15
N ARG A 311 26.59 13.06 32.17
CA ARG A 311 26.98 13.91 33.33
C ARG A 311 25.92 14.98 33.63
N LYS A 312 24.82 15.01 32.83
CA LYS A 312 23.76 16.01 32.95
C LYS A 312 22.61 15.45 33.78
N ARG A 313 22.75 15.44 35.11
CA ARG A 313 21.71 15.07 36.08
C ARG A 313 20.32 15.63 35.73
N ARG A 314 20.24 16.84 35.18
CA ARG A 314 18.97 17.48 34.80
C ARG A 314 18.20 16.68 33.75
N ALA A 315 18.88 16.09 32.74
CA ALA A 315 18.23 15.29 31.72
C ALA A 315 17.65 14.00 32.28
N ALA A 316 18.35 13.35 33.21
CA ALA A 316 17.86 12.15 33.89
C ALA A 316 16.61 12.47 34.74
N VAL A 317 16.65 13.59 35.52
CA VAL A 317 15.49 14.04 36.31
C VAL A 317 14.26 14.23 35.41
N VAL A 318 14.40 14.98 34.32
CA VAL A 318 13.28 15.23 33.38
C VAL A 318 12.78 13.93 32.76
N ALA A 319 13.68 13.00 32.38
CA ALA A 319 13.29 11.73 31.79
C ALA A 319 12.50 10.85 32.79
N TYR A 320 12.93 10.77 34.04
CA TYR A 320 12.22 10.03 35.07
C TYR A 320 10.91 10.70 35.49
N GLU A 321 10.83 12.02 35.57
CA GLU A 321 9.58 12.73 35.81
C GLU A 321 8.56 12.51 34.69
N ASN A 322 9.00 12.53 33.43
CA ASN A 322 8.14 12.22 32.29
C ASN A 322 7.66 10.76 32.33
N PHE A 323 8.53 9.82 32.71
CA PHE A 323 8.14 8.42 32.90
C PHE A 323 7.04 8.29 33.96
N LEU A 324 7.22 8.87 35.15
CA LEU A 324 6.23 8.80 36.22
C LEU A 324 4.91 9.51 35.90
N LYS A 325 4.96 10.54 35.08
CA LYS A 325 3.75 11.21 34.58
C LYS A 325 2.94 10.31 33.66
N GLU A 326 3.60 9.48 32.89
CA GLU A 326 2.95 8.60 31.91
C GLU A 326 2.58 7.25 32.49
N TYR A 327 3.42 6.70 33.37
CA TYR A 327 3.27 5.40 34.02
C TYR A 327 3.29 5.51 35.55
N PRO A 328 2.32 6.22 36.18
CA PRO A 328 2.38 6.50 37.62
C PRO A 328 2.23 5.25 38.52
N ALA A 329 1.59 4.19 38.00
CA ALA A 329 1.37 2.92 38.69
C ALA A 329 1.95 1.72 37.93
N GLY A 330 2.91 1.98 37.01
CA GLY A 330 3.53 0.95 36.21
C GLY A 330 4.51 0.06 37.02
N GLU A 331 4.98 -1.00 36.37
CA GLU A 331 5.91 -1.96 36.97
C GLU A 331 7.20 -1.31 37.48
N TYR A 332 7.73 -0.32 36.73
CA TYR A 332 8.96 0.39 37.06
C TYR A 332 8.75 1.63 37.92
N ALA A 333 7.53 2.02 38.22
CA ALA A 333 7.23 3.31 38.88
C ALA A 333 7.94 3.48 40.23
N ASN A 334 7.98 2.43 41.07
CA ASN A 334 8.64 2.50 42.39
C ASN A 334 10.15 2.64 42.26
N ILE A 335 10.78 1.86 41.35
CA ILE A 335 12.21 1.92 41.07
C ILE A 335 12.58 3.33 40.60
N VAL A 336 11.76 3.92 39.74
CA VAL A 336 11.99 5.27 39.21
C VAL A 336 11.84 6.34 40.30
N ARG A 337 10.84 6.21 41.21
CA ARG A 337 10.68 7.14 42.34
C ARG A 337 11.90 7.15 43.26
N GLU A 338 12.37 5.96 43.65
CA GLU A 338 13.54 5.80 44.49
C GLU A 338 14.78 6.41 43.81
N ARG A 339 15.02 6.11 42.54
CA ARG A 339 16.15 6.63 41.80
C ARG A 339 16.10 8.15 41.61
N LEU A 340 14.92 8.70 41.35
CA LEU A 340 14.70 10.14 41.23
C LEU A 340 14.98 10.87 42.53
N ALA A 341 14.59 10.29 43.68
CA ALA A 341 14.92 10.84 45.01
C ALA A 341 16.44 10.89 45.26
N GLN A 342 17.17 9.81 45.00
CA GLN A 342 18.63 9.74 45.09
C GLN A 342 19.33 10.81 44.23
N ILE A 343 18.88 11.01 42.96
CA ILE A 343 19.47 12.01 42.07
C ILE A 343 19.22 13.43 42.62
N LYS A 344 18.04 13.72 43.17
CA LYS A 344 17.68 15.02 43.73
C LYS A 344 18.44 15.31 45.03
N GLU A 345 18.63 14.33 45.90
CA GLU A 345 19.40 14.45 47.15
C GLU A 345 20.89 14.64 46.89
N GLY A 346 21.48 13.90 45.95
CA GLY A 346 22.89 14.09 45.58
C GLY A 346 23.19 15.35 44.75
N ALA A 347 22.19 16.20 44.55
CA ALA A 347 22.29 17.50 43.88
C ALA A 347 22.36 18.69 44.90
N LYS A 348 22.11 18.41 46.19
CA LYS A 348 22.32 19.35 47.30
C LYS A 348 23.77 19.27 47.76
#